data_b5c85153e5e5b7dc8d694f080ceda307
#
_entry.id   b5c85153e5e5b7dc8d694f080ceda307
#
_cell.length_a   1.000
_cell.length_b   1.000
_cell.length_c   1.000
_cell.angle_alpha   90.00
_cell.angle_beta   90.00
_cell.angle_gamma   90.00
#
_symmetry.space_group_name_H-M   'P 1'
#
loop_
_entity.id
_entity.type
_entity.pdbx_description
1 polymer ?
#
loop_
_entity_poly.entity_id
_entity_poly.type
_entity_poly.pdbx_seq_one_letter_code
_entity_poly.pdbx_strand_id
1 'polypeptide(L)'
;MVSVKIGLDFGTHYTKVCVEDSTDRRNRRYSFQKFLDANGEASFVLPSIVQLNKDNTLSYGFVNTDNAAMVEALPERDAPQKPNEPQYRSYRHFPEPAKPIAPSYPKAKKNAINDLAALRDAIKEKERQEVAEQWAKEDQVKYEKSLVEYEKKCRQREDDIAKNKEEVDAYNSDLRESYERSMKRWGAYEQKRTRLIPATYRSFKQMVFSDGFDWRFEIDPMLVSIWYLCYVFFDLDRDYGTQNLTVCMGTSSGRHNWQKNKEKATRIILTVYDLIENVFNHDREGFLQSTLDELKRVTAIKAFTQTAKDDNQIFVFPEAYANLNPLAKQKRFGAGVNAVVDIGGGTTDISIFVAPMGEEVKIFDYESIPYGVNAIEKEGRKAHFYAVESRIDRFSMKITKHAQSVGVKQVEATRIVNKRPIVFTGGGSMITELRRPYVGFTDIIHMGKAVSNNYSIDDAIEVAGKIPMLSTALGLALCGSDADIPLITYSKLFEIVAEAFSGKSEETEHAADYGLADL
;
A
#
# COMPACT_ATOMS: atom_id res chain seq x y z
N MET A 1 -10.48 31.72 -27.13
CA MET A 1 -9.69 31.79 -25.90
C MET A 1 -8.60 30.73 -26.00
N VAL A 2 -7.37 31.06 -25.64
CA VAL A 2 -6.28 30.10 -25.66
C VAL A 2 -6.37 29.30 -24.37
N SER A 3 -6.67 27.99 -24.43
CA SER A 3 -6.63 27.11 -23.26
C SER A 3 -5.18 26.88 -22.90
N VAL A 4 -4.83 27.18 -21.66
CA VAL A 4 -3.52 26.91 -21.07
C VAL A 4 -3.56 25.55 -20.39
N LYS A 5 -2.61 24.69 -20.70
CA LYS A 5 -2.54 23.35 -20.11
C LYS A 5 -1.52 23.32 -19.00
N ILE A 6 -1.90 22.82 -17.86
CA ILE A 6 -1.03 22.66 -16.70
C ILE A 6 -0.83 21.20 -16.33
N GLY A 7 0.40 20.83 -16.02
CA GLY A 7 0.76 19.59 -15.38
C GLY A 7 0.97 19.83 -13.90
N LEU A 8 0.04 19.36 -13.07
CA LEU A 8 0.06 19.52 -11.63
C LEU A 8 0.60 18.25 -10.95
N ASP A 9 1.84 18.29 -10.51
CA ASP A 9 2.42 17.29 -9.61
C ASP A 9 2.15 17.71 -8.16
N PHE A 10 1.04 17.26 -7.62
CA PHE A 10 0.69 17.41 -6.22
C PHE A 10 1.48 16.39 -5.38
N GLY A 11 2.71 16.71 -4.99
CA GLY A 11 3.62 15.79 -4.29
C GLY A 11 3.38 15.76 -2.78
N THR A 12 3.86 14.70 -2.11
CA THR A 12 3.76 14.56 -0.65
C THR A 12 4.58 15.61 0.10
N HIS A 13 5.76 15.97 -0.44
CA HIS A 13 6.63 16.99 0.15
C HIS A 13 6.57 18.33 -0.58
N TYR A 14 6.48 18.27 -1.90
CA TYR A 14 6.53 19.46 -2.74
C TYR A 14 5.55 19.33 -3.89
N THR A 15 4.81 20.38 -4.13
CA THR A 15 3.99 20.56 -5.33
C THR A 15 4.78 21.29 -6.40
N LYS A 16 4.63 20.88 -7.66
CA LYS A 16 5.23 21.49 -8.84
C LYS A 16 4.16 21.66 -9.90
N VAL A 17 4.26 22.72 -10.64
CA VAL A 17 3.34 23.03 -11.74
C VAL A 17 4.17 23.31 -12.97
N CYS A 18 3.87 22.60 -14.05
CA CYS A 18 4.40 22.87 -15.38
C CYS A 18 3.28 23.44 -16.25
N VAL A 19 3.54 24.56 -16.91
CA VAL A 19 2.59 25.23 -17.80
C VAL A 19 3.04 25.01 -19.23
N GLU A 20 2.15 24.47 -20.08
CA GLU A 20 2.33 24.39 -21.52
C GLU A 20 1.68 25.61 -22.20
N ASP A 21 2.49 26.47 -22.80
CA ASP A 21 2.01 27.52 -23.67
C ASP A 21 1.81 26.95 -25.08
N SER A 22 0.56 26.83 -25.50
CA SER A 22 0.15 26.30 -26.80
C SER A 22 -0.21 27.38 -27.82
N THR A 23 0.14 28.65 -27.57
CA THR A 23 -0.13 29.74 -28.50
C THR A 23 0.52 29.52 -29.89
N ASP A 24 1.67 28.87 -29.93
CA ASP A 24 2.29 28.34 -31.13
C ASP A 24 2.23 26.80 -31.16
N ARG A 25 1.29 26.24 -31.95
CA ARG A 25 1.13 24.79 -32.14
C ARG A 25 2.39 24.09 -32.67
N ARG A 26 3.32 24.81 -33.29
CA ARG A 26 4.56 24.25 -33.85
C ARG A 26 5.72 24.28 -32.84
N ASN A 27 5.73 25.26 -31.93
CA ASN A 27 6.79 25.48 -30.96
C ASN A 27 6.19 25.59 -29.57
N ARG A 28 5.75 24.46 -29.01
CA ARG A 28 5.24 24.41 -27.63
C ARG A 28 6.34 24.80 -26.66
N ARG A 29 6.04 25.72 -25.76
CA ARG A 29 6.94 26.15 -24.70
C ARG A 29 6.42 25.65 -23.37
N TYR A 30 7.34 25.30 -22.52
CA TYR A 30 7.05 24.82 -21.17
C TYR A 30 7.72 25.73 -20.16
N SER A 31 6.99 26.14 -19.14
CA SER A 31 7.53 26.89 -18.01
C SER A 31 7.13 26.20 -16.71
N PHE A 32 7.96 26.36 -15.68
CA PHE A 32 7.61 25.89 -14.34
C PHE A 32 7.21 27.08 -13.48
N GLN A 33 6.06 26.95 -12.80
CA GLN A 33 5.59 27.96 -11.86
C GLN A 33 6.65 28.21 -10.79
N LYS A 34 6.98 29.49 -10.56
CA LYS A 34 7.85 29.91 -9.46
C LYS A 34 7.01 30.38 -8.28
N PHE A 35 7.32 29.84 -7.12
CA PHE A 35 6.71 30.20 -5.83
C PHE A 35 7.71 31.02 -5.03
N LEU A 36 7.26 32.11 -4.43
CA LEU A 36 8.11 32.96 -3.61
C LEU A 36 8.09 32.47 -2.15
N ASP A 37 9.26 32.33 -1.55
CA ASP A 37 9.37 32.09 -0.11
C ASP A 37 9.19 33.39 0.71
N ALA A 38 9.28 33.26 2.03
CA ALA A 38 9.14 34.40 2.95
C ALA A 38 10.22 35.50 2.75
N ASN A 39 11.34 35.19 2.11
CA ASN A 39 12.43 36.12 1.79
C ASN A 39 12.31 36.71 0.38
N GLY A 40 11.30 36.28 -0.38
CA GLY A 40 11.12 36.65 -1.78
C GLY A 40 12.01 35.87 -2.75
N GLU A 41 12.64 34.75 -2.31
CA GLU A 41 13.41 33.89 -3.18
C GLU A 41 12.47 32.97 -3.98
N ALA A 42 12.72 32.84 -5.29
CA ALA A 42 11.90 32.03 -6.17
C ALA A 42 12.31 30.56 -6.13
N SER A 43 11.33 29.68 -6.04
CA SER A 43 11.50 28.22 -6.07
C SER A 43 10.54 27.58 -7.05
N PHE A 44 10.98 26.57 -7.83
CA PHE A 44 10.11 25.75 -8.70
C PHE A 44 9.31 24.71 -7.93
N VAL A 45 9.47 24.63 -6.61
CA VAL A 45 8.77 23.69 -5.74
C VAL A 45 8.13 24.44 -4.59
N LEU A 46 6.86 24.14 -4.31
CA LEU A 46 6.15 24.65 -3.16
C LEU A 46 6.06 23.53 -2.10
N PRO A 47 6.51 23.74 -0.86
CA PRO A 47 6.32 22.74 0.19
C PRO A 47 4.84 22.38 0.37
N SER A 48 4.51 21.09 0.37
CA SER A 48 3.14 20.61 0.63
C SER A 48 2.87 20.66 2.14
N ILE A 49 2.74 21.87 2.66
CA ILE A 49 2.55 22.18 4.07
C ILE A 49 1.38 23.15 4.20
N VAL A 50 0.52 22.88 5.18
CA VAL A 50 -0.50 23.83 5.67
C VAL A 50 -0.26 24.01 7.17
N GLN A 51 -0.30 25.23 7.64
CA GLN A 51 -0.09 25.58 9.05
C GLN A 51 -1.32 26.29 9.59
N LEU A 52 -1.82 25.85 10.73
CA LEU A 52 -2.79 26.61 11.50
C LEU A 52 -2.04 27.66 12.35
N ASN A 53 -2.41 28.91 12.18
CA ASN A 53 -1.84 30.05 12.88
C ASN A 53 -2.55 30.33 14.22
N LYS A 54 -1.91 31.11 15.08
CA LYS A 54 -2.46 31.51 16.40
C LYS A 54 -3.76 32.29 16.32
N ASP A 55 -4.00 32.98 15.21
CA ASP A 55 -5.22 33.75 14.92
C ASP A 55 -6.32 32.91 14.23
N ASN A 56 -6.15 31.58 14.18
CA ASN A 56 -7.05 30.62 13.54
C ASN A 56 -7.11 30.75 12.01
N THR A 57 -6.20 31.48 11.36
CA THR A 57 -6.04 31.47 9.90
C THR A 57 -5.12 30.31 9.44
N LEU A 58 -5.02 30.08 8.13
CA LEU A 58 -4.11 29.08 7.56
C LEU A 58 -3.01 29.75 6.73
N SER A 59 -1.79 29.24 6.88
CA SER A 59 -0.66 29.54 6.00
C SER A 59 -0.29 28.32 5.15
N TYR A 60 0.21 28.55 3.93
CA TYR A 60 0.45 27.51 2.93
C TYR A 60 1.88 27.57 2.39
N GLY A 61 2.45 26.40 2.07
CA GLY A 61 3.76 26.32 1.43
C GLY A 61 4.92 26.67 2.36
N PHE A 62 5.58 27.78 2.11
CA PHE A 62 6.68 28.31 2.94
C PHE A 62 6.12 28.96 4.19
N VAL A 63 5.95 28.19 5.26
CA VAL A 63 5.32 28.64 6.50
C VAL A 63 6.35 29.02 7.58
N ASN A 64 6.03 30.04 8.38
CA ASN A 64 6.80 30.40 9.57
C ASN A 64 6.19 29.73 10.80
N THR A 65 6.91 28.79 11.39
CA THR A 65 6.44 28.03 12.56
C THR A 65 6.32 28.85 13.84
N ASP A 66 6.93 30.06 13.93
CA ASP A 66 6.79 30.92 15.09
C ASP A 66 5.36 31.45 15.28
N ASN A 67 4.60 31.54 14.17
CA ASN A 67 3.18 31.92 14.17
C ASN A 67 2.23 30.74 14.31
N ALA A 68 2.71 29.52 14.37
CA ALA A 68 1.86 28.33 14.45
C ALA A 68 1.08 28.27 15.77
N ALA A 69 -0.19 27.86 15.69
CA ALA A 69 -0.91 27.37 16.84
C ALA A 69 -0.24 26.11 17.39
N MET A 70 -0.35 25.89 18.70
CA MET A 70 0.24 24.71 19.33
C MET A 70 -0.86 23.66 19.58
N VAL A 71 -0.61 22.46 19.14
CA VAL A 71 -1.54 21.32 19.31
C VAL A 71 -0.82 20.13 19.92
N GLU A 72 -1.56 19.20 20.50
CA GLU A 72 -0.99 17.95 20.99
C GLU A 72 -0.33 17.17 19.86
N ALA A 73 0.82 16.56 20.15
CA ALA A 73 1.66 15.92 19.14
C ALA A 73 0.98 14.71 18.45
N LEU A 74 0.08 14.02 19.16
CA LEU A 74 -0.56 12.80 18.68
C LEU A 74 -2.04 12.77 19.14
N PRO A 75 -2.93 12.09 18.40
CA PRO A 75 -4.33 11.93 18.81
C PRO A 75 -4.45 11.06 20.07
N GLU A 76 -5.58 11.20 20.77
CA GLU A 76 -5.93 10.31 21.86
C GLU A 76 -6.13 8.88 21.34
N ARG A 77 -5.69 7.90 22.13
CA ARG A 77 -5.88 6.47 21.84
C ARG A 77 -6.32 5.75 23.10
N ASP A 78 -7.24 4.83 22.93
CA ASP A 78 -7.66 3.96 24.02
C ASP A 78 -6.48 3.13 24.54
N ALA A 79 -6.45 2.94 25.85
CA ALA A 79 -5.52 2.02 26.47
C ALA A 79 -5.79 0.57 26.01
N PRO A 80 -4.75 -0.25 25.85
CA PRO A 80 -4.93 -1.65 25.51
C PRO A 80 -5.86 -2.34 26.50
N GLN A 81 -6.86 -3.07 26.02
CA GLN A 81 -7.76 -3.83 26.87
C GLN A 81 -7.05 -5.05 27.44
N LYS A 82 -7.30 -5.33 28.74
CA LYS A 82 -6.77 -6.54 29.38
C LYS A 82 -7.36 -7.77 28.69
N PRO A 83 -6.54 -8.73 28.25
CA PRO A 83 -7.02 -9.92 27.57
C PRO A 83 -7.82 -10.82 28.52
N ASN A 84 -8.85 -11.48 28.00
CA ASN A 84 -9.55 -12.54 28.70
C ASN A 84 -8.69 -13.81 28.67
N GLU A 85 -8.29 -14.25 29.86
CA GLU A 85 -7.50 -15.48 30.01
C GLU A 85 -8.43 -16.71 29.87
N PRO A 86 -8.16 -17.66 28.95
CA PRO A 86 -8.92 -18.88 28.86
C PRO A 86 -8.82 -19.71 30.14
N GLN A 87 -9.93 -20.38 30.46
CA GLN A 87 -10.04 -21.27 31.62
C GLN A 87 -9.62 -22.69 31.24
N TYR A 88 -9.24 -23.47 32.24
CA TYR A 88 -8.95 -24.89 32.07
C TYR A 88 -10.20 -25.65 31.62
N ARG A 89 -10.03 -26.66 30.77
CA ARG A 89 -11.12 -27.53 30.35
C ARG A 89 -11.54 -28.42 31.53
N SER A 90 -12.84 -28.61 31.71
CA SER A 90 -13.38 -29.58 32.63
C SER A 90 -13.38 -30.98 31.99
N TYR A 91 -12.87 -31.98 32.72
CA TYR A 91 -12.81 -33.35 32.25
C TYR A 91 -13.82 -34.20 33.00
N ARG A 92 -14.59 -35.05 32.29
CA ARG A 92 -15.60 -35.93 32.84
C ARG A 92 -14.94 -37.00 33.72
N HIS A 93 -15.51 -37.25 34.91
CA HIS A 93 -15.17 -38.38 35.74
C HIS A 93 -15.70 -39.69 35.14
N PHE A 94 -14.88 -40.74 35.16
CA PHE A 94 -15.33 -42.06 34.80
C PHE A 94 -15.86 -42.77 36.05
N PRO A 95 -17.02 -43.48 36.02
CA PRO A 95 -17.46 -44.27 37.14
C PRO A 95 -16.58 -45.54 37.26
N GLU A 96 -16.25 -45.90 38.49
CA GLU A 96 -15.55 -47.16 38.76
C GLU A 96 -16.44 -48.36 38.36
N PRO A 97 -15.87 -49.43 37.76
CA PRO A 97 -16.62 -50.63 37.46
C PRO A 97 -17.22 -51.26 38.70
N ALA A 98 -18.49 -51.69 38.60
CA ALA A 98 -19.16 -52.37 39.71
C ALA A 98 -18.53 -53.73 39.97
N LYS A 99 -18.15 -54.01 41.24
CA LYS A 99 -17.59 -55.30 41.64
C LYS A 99 -18.64 -56.41 41.53
N PRO A 100 -18.31 -57.60 40.96
CA PRO A 100 -19.23 -58.69 40.86
C PRO A 100 -19.72 -59.14 42.23
N ILE A 101 -21.00 -59.49 42.32
CA ILE A 101 -21.58 -60.03 43.56
C ILE A 101 -21.28 -61.54 43.59
N ALA A 102 -20.64 -61.99 44.66
CA ALA A 102 -20.37 -63.40 44.83
C ALA A 102 -21.67 -64.22 44.88
N PRO A 103 -21.76 -65.34 44.18
CA PRO A 103 -22.96 -66.19 44.19
C PRO A 103 -23.24 -66.71 45.64
N SER A 104 -24.48 -66.58 46.10
CA SER A 104 -24.91 -67.11 47.36
C SER A 104 -25.55 -68.52 47.14
N TYR A 105 -25.00 -69.48 47.73
CA TYR A 105 -25.54 -70.86 47.64
C TYR A 105 -26.41 -71.16 48.84
N PRO A 106 -27.60 -71.80 48.65
CA PRO A 106 -28.38 -72.29 49.75
C PRO A 106 -27.62 -73.45 50.49
N LYS A 107 -27.55 -73.39 51.81
CA LYS A 107 -26.90 -74.46 52.61
C LYS A 107 -27.60 -75.77 52.38
N ALA A 108 -26.91 -76.81 51.88
CA ALA A 108 -27.46 -78.15 51.67
C ALA A 108 -28.03 -78.69 52.99
N LYS A 109 -29.29 -79.12 52.90
CA LYS A 109 -29.92 -79.81 54.02
C LYS A 109 -29.26 -81.20 54.21
N LYS A 110 -28.62 -81.44 55.37
CA LYS A 110 -27.83 -82.63 55.67
C LYS A 110 -28.60 -83.99 55.92
N ASN A 111 -29.82 -84.17 55.43
CA ASN A 111 -30.59 -85.41 55.73
C ASN A 111 -31.28 -85.95 54.45
N ALA A 112 -30.57 -86.69 53.59
CA ALA A 112 -31.20 -87.58 52.63
C ALA A 112 -30.14 -88.46 51.98
N ILE A 113 -29.76 -89.56 52.62
CA ILE A 113 -28.78 -90.53 52.09
C ILE A 113 -29.45 -91.72 51.42
N ASN A 114 -30.80 -91.93 51.51
CA ASN A 114 -31.43 -93.14 51.03
C ASN A 114 -32.53 -93.03 49.97
N ASP A 115 -32.60 -91.90 49.22
CA ASP A 115 -33.58 -91.71 48.18
C ASP A 115 -32.88 -91.36 46.89
N LEU A 116 -33.20 -92.18 45.76
CA LEU A 116 -32.62 -91.99 44.43
C LEU A 116 -33.02 -90.63 43.84
N ALA A 117 -34.14 -90.08 44.28
CA ALA A 117 -34.61 -88.76 43.90
C ALA A 117 -33.74 -87.65 44.57
N ALA A 118 -33.40 -87.80 45.82
CA ALA A 118 -32.54 -86.93 46.59
C ALA A 118 -31.09 -86.87 46.02
N LEU A 119 -30.62 -88.06 45.49
CA LEU A 119 -29.31 -88.14 44.88
C LEU A 119 -29.29 -87.38 43.54
N ARG A 120 -30.38 -87.50 42.72
CA ARG A 120 -30.53 -86.72 41.50
C ARG A 120 -30.62 -85.22 41.74
N ASP A 121 -31.32 -84.81 42.73
CA ASP A 121 -31.41 -83.36 43.11
C ASP A 121 -30.09 -82.85 43.64
N ALA A 122 -29.31 -83.64 44.40
CA ALA A 122 -27.97 -83.27 44.87
C ALA A 122 -26.97 -83.17 43.69
N ILE A 123 -27.07 -84.03 42.66
CA ILE A 123 -26.27 -83.98 41.43
C ILE A 123 -26.61 -82.71 40.66
N LYS A 124 -27.90 -82.42 40.46
CA LYS A 124 -28.35 -81.22 39.78
C LYS A 124 -27.94 -79.95 40.53
N GLU A 125 -28.00 -79.96 41.82
CA GLU A 125 -27.57 -78.81 42.65
C GLU A 125 -26.04 -78.61 42.60
N LYS A 126 -25.27 -79.73 42.53
CA LYS A 126 -23.82 -79.67 42.36
C LYS A 126 -23.46 -79.09 40.96
N GLU A 127 -24.16 -79.57 39.92
CA GLU A 127 -24.00 -79.07 38.55
C GLU A 127 -24.35 -77.56 38.47
N ARG A 128 -25.42 -77.10 39.13
CA ARG A 128 -25.78 -75.70 39.25
C ARG A 128 -24.72 -74.88 39.97
N GLN A 129 -24.13 -75.42 41.04
CA GLN A 129 -23.05 -74.77 41.79
C GLN A 129 -21.79 -74.63 40.93
N GLU A 130 -21.40 -75.70 40.23
CA GLU A 130 -20.25 -75.68 39.31
C GLU A 130 -20.44 -74.66 38.19
N VAL A 131 -21.64 -74.58 37.58
CA VAL A 131 -21.97 -73.55 36.57
C VAL A 131 -21.96 -72.15 37.17
N ALA A 132 -22.51 -71.98 38.37
CA ALA A 132 -22.50 -70.67 39.04
C ALA A 132 -21.08 -70.20 39.43
N GLU A 133 -20.21 -71.15 39.87
CA GLU A 133 -18.80 -70.87 40.11
C GLU A 133 -18.04 -70.52 38.83
N GLN A 134 -18.35 -71.17 37.74
CA GLN A 134 -17.77 -70.86 36.42
C GLN A 134 -18.17 -69.45 36.00
N TRP A 135 -19.45 -69.09 36.07
CA TRP A 135 -19.93 -67.73 35.77
C TRP A 135 -19.29 -66.68 36.70
N ALA A 136 -19.19 -66.98 38.00
CA ALA A 136 -18.53 -66.09 38.93
C ALA A 136 -17.06 -65.85 38.55
N LYS A 137 -16.34 -66.88 38.08
CA LYS A 137 -14.96 -66.74 37.58
C LYS A 137 -14.91 -65.91 36.31
N GLU A 138 -15.84 -66.14 35.39
CA GLU A 138 -15.94 -65.37 34.15
C GLU A 138 -16.25 -63.90 34.43
N ASP A 139 -17.16 -63.59 35.34
CA ASP A 139 -17.52 -62.25 35.74
C ASP A 139 -16.38 -61.56 36.52
N GLN A 140 -15.62 -62.32 37.30
CA GLN A 140 -14.41 -61.78 37.97
C GLN A 140 -13.34 -61.40 36.90
N VAL A 141 -13.12 -62.24 35.88
CA VAL A 141 -12.19 -61.93 34.78
C VAL A 141 -12.64 -60.71 33.97
N LYS A 142 -13.96 -60.58 33.75
CA LYS A 142 -14.52 -59.41 33.08
C LYS A 142 -14.32 -58.14 33.93
N TYR A 143 -14.55 -58.23 35.22
CA TYR A 143 -14.34 -57.13 36.16
C TYR A 143 -12.87 -56.72 36.19
N GLU A 144 -11.94 -57.66 36.30
CA GLU A 144 -10.49 -57.37 36.30
C GLU A 144 -10.06 -56.68 35.00
N LYS A 145 -10.57 -57.12 33.83
CA LYS A 145 -10.33 -56.44 32.57
C LYS A 145 -10.91 -55.04 32.55
N SER A 146 -12.13 -54.85 33.06
CA SER A 146 -12.77 -53.53 33.13
C SER A 146 -12.08 -52.60 34.09
N LEU A 147 -11.50 -53.14 35.16
CA LEU A 147 -10.69 -52.34 36.13
C LEU A 147 -9.39 -51.85 35.49
N VAL A 148 -8.68 -52.72 34.78
CA VAL A 148 -7.46 -52.32 34.05
C VAL A 148 -7.78 -51.21 32.99
N GLU A 149 -8.90 -51.37 32.29
CA GLU A 149 -9.35 -50.39 31.32
C GLU A 149 -9.74 -49.07 31.99
N TYR A 150 -10.41 -49.13 33.12
CA TYR A 150 -10.74 -47.97 33.95
C TYR A 150 -9.50 -47.24 34.43
N GLU A 151 -8.52 -47.94 35.02
CA GLU A 151 -7.25 -47.36 35.45
C GLU A 151 -6.50 -46.70 34.29
N LYS A 152 -6.50 -47.34 33.12
CA LYS A 152 -5.91 -46.73 31.89
C LYS A 152 -6.61 -45.43 31.51
N LYS A 153 -7.94 -45.39 31.53
CA LYS A 153 -8.73 -44.20 31.25
C LYS A 153 -8.49 -43.10 32.30
N CYS A 154 -8.34 -43.46 33.57
CA CYS A 154 -8.02 -42.51 34.61
C CYS A 154 -6.63 -41.88 34.42
N ARG A 155 -5.61 -42.67 34.11
CA ARG A 155 -4.26 -42.16 33.81
C ARG A 155 -4.28 -41.25 32.58
N GLN A 156 -4.92 -41.68 31.52
CA GLN A 156 -5.06 -40.85 30.31
C GLN A 156 -5.72 -39.50 30.60
N ARG A 157 -6.76 -39.50 31.45
CA ARG A 157 -7.44 -38.28 31.88
C ARG A 157 -6.51 -37.36 32.70
N GLU A 158 -5.71 -37.95 33.61
CA GLU A 158 -4.73 -37.17 34.39
C GLU A 158 -3.68 -36.53 33.52
N ASP A 159 -3.16 -37.27 32.52
CA ASP A 159 -2.22 -36.77 31.53
C ASP A 159 -2.85 -35.64 30.67
N ASP A 160 -4.10 -35.82 30.24
CA ASP A 160 -4.83 -34.79 29.47
C ASP A 160 -5.09 -33.52 30.27
N ILE A 161 -5.38 -33.64 31.58
CA ILE A 161 -5.54 -32.52 32.50
C ILE A 161 -4.21 -31.79 32.69
N ALA A 162 -3.12 -32.51 32.91
CA ALA A 162 -1.79 -31.94 33.08
C ALA A 162 -1.34 -31.18 31.82
N LYS A 163 -1.52 -31.82 30.67
CA LYS A 163 -1.21 -31.20 29.37
C LYS A 163 -2.04 -29.94 29.09
N ASN A 164 -3.37 -30.01 29.33
CA ASN A 164 -4.22 -28.84 29.17
C ASN A 164 -3.84 -27.70 30.10
N LYS A 165 -3.45 -28.02 31.31
CA LYS A 165 -2.99 -27.02 32.29
C LYS A 165 -1.71 -26.34 31.80
N GLU A 166 -0.73 -27.09 31.33
CA GLU A 166 0.52 -26.57 30.78
C GLU A 166 0.27 -25.68 29.55
N GLU A 167 -0.57 -26.13 28.61
CA GLU A 167 -0.93 -25.37 27.38
C GLU A 167 -1.64 -24.04 27.73
N VAL A 168 -2.59 -24.07 28.68
CA VAL A 168 -3.35 -22.87 29.09
C VAL A 168 -2.45 -21.91 29.87
N ASP A 169 -1.60 -22.40 30.75
CA ASP A 169 -0.67 -21.59 31.55
C ASP A 169 0.36 -20.90 30.62
N ALA A 170 0.93 -21.62 29.66
CA ALA A 170 1.84 -21.07 28.67
C ALA A 170 1.15 -19.98 27.81
N TYR A 171 -0.05 -20.26 27.29
CA TYR A 171 -0.83 -19.31 26.51
C TYR A 171 -1.19 -18.04 27.32
N ASN A 172 -1.62 -18.21 28.59
CA ASN A 172 -1.92 -17.09 29.48
C ASN A 172 -0.67 -16.24 29.78
N SER A 173 0.49 -16.88 29.93
CA SER A 173 1.76 -16.19 30.10
C SER A 173 2.09 -15.32 28.90
N ASP A 174 1.97 -15.86 27.66
CA ASP A 174 2.20 -15.13 26.42
C ASP A 174 1.21 -13.95 26.26
N LEU A 175 -0.05 -14.16 26.63
CA LEU A 175 -1.07 -13.09 26.61
C LEU A 175 -0.70 -11.95 27.58
N ARG A 176 -0.27 -12.26 28.79
CA ARG A 176 0.15 -11.27 29.78
C ARG A 176 1.37 -10.48 29.32
N GLU A 177 2.38 -11.16 28.81
CA GLU A 177 3.57 -10.51 28.26
C GLU A 177 3.24 -9.62 27.06
N SER A 178 2.35 -10.08 26.18
CA SER A 178 1.89 -9.27 25.03
C SER A 178 1.13 -8.02 25.49
N TYR A 179 0.27 -8.17 26.50
CA TYR A 179 -0.44 -7.05 27.11
C TYR A 179 0.52 -6.05 27.76
N GLU A 180 1.47 -6.52 28.56
CA GLU A 180 2.49 -5.67 29.19
C GLU A 180 3.32 -4.90 28.16
N ARG A 181 3.75 -5.57 27.09
CA ARG A 181 4.44 -4.90 25.96
C ARG A 181 3.57 -3.84 25.31
N SER A 182 2.28 -4.11 25.14
CA SER A 182 1.31 -3.17 24.58
C SER A 182 1.09 -1.98 25.50
N MET A 183 0.96 -2.19 26.81
CA MET A 183 0.83 -1.14 27.82
C MET A 183 2.08 -0.25 27.89
N LYS A 184 3.26 -0.85 27.82
CA LYS A 184 4.52 -0.09 27.77
C LYS A 184 4.61 0.81 26.53
N ARG A 185 4.18 0.29 25.36
CA ARG A 185 4.10 1.07 24.12
C ARG A 185 3.07 2.20 24.24
N TRP A 186 1.92 1.91 24.81
CA TRP A 186 0.88 2.90 25.03
C TRP A 186 1.35 3.99 26.00
N GLY A 187 1.99 3.65 27.11
CA GLY A 187 2.54 4.63 28.04
C GLY A 187 3.61 5.54 27.39
N ALA A 188 4.49 4.98 26.56
CA ALA A 188 5.45 5.77 25.78
C ALA A 188 4.75 6.64 24.71
N TYR A 189 3.63 6.18 24.14
CA TYR A 189 2.80 6.96 23.25
C TYR A 189 2.17 8.15 23.98
N GLU A 190 1.54 7.94 25.15
CA GLU A 190 0.90 8.99 25.96
C GLU A 190 1.90 10.09 26.38
N GLN A 191 3.11 9.72 26.77
CA GLN A 191 4.17 10.71 27.06
C GLN A 191 4.52 11.60 25.85
N LYS A 192 4.43 11.06 24.64
CA LYS A 192 4.65 11.83 23.39
C LYS A 192 3.41 12.63 23.00
N ARG A 193 2.22 12.11 23.27
CA ARG A 193 0.93 12.70 22.86
C ARG A 193 0.75 14.09 23.46
N THR A 194 0.97 14.23 24.75
CA THR A 194 0.74 15.47 25.50
C THR A 194 1.79 16.57 25.20
N ARG A 195 2.81 16.26 24.37
CA ARG A 195 3.77 17.28 23.95
C ARG A 195 3.11 18.22 22.95
N LEU A 196 3.14 19.50 23.23
CA LEU A 196 2.69 20.51 22.29
C LEU A 196 3.69 20.69 21.15
N ILE A 197 3.17 20.70 19.93
CA ILE A 197 3.94 20.92 18.70
C ILE A 197 3.21 21.94 17.81
N PRO A 198 3.94 22.63 16.91
CA PRO A 198 3.30 23.49 15.92
C PRO A 198 2.27 22.73 15.08
N ALA A 199 1.09 23.29 14.90
CA ALA A 199 0.00 22.73 14.10
C ALA A 199 0.31 22.81 12.61
N THR A 200 1.23 21.99 12.13
CA THR A 200 1.62 21.88 10.71
C THR A 200 1.13 20.59 10.11
N TYR A 201 0.28 20.69 9.09
CA TYR A 201 -0.27 19.59 8.35
C TYR A 201 0.68 19.23 7.21
N ARG A 202 1.19 17.99 7.22
CA ARG A 202 2.11 17.45 6.23
C ARG A 202 1.61 16.08 5.77
N SER A 203 2.04 15.63 4.61
CA SER A 203 1.68 14.31 4.06
C SER A 203 0.16 14.09 3.86
N PHE A 204 -0.63 15.16 3.81
CA PHE A 204 -2.08 15.07 3.60
C PHE A 204 -2.44 14.43 2.25
N LYS A 205 -1.65 14.62 1.19
CA LYS A 205 -1.79 13.86 -0.06
C LYS A 205 -1.78 12.35 0.19
N GLN A 206 -0.82 11.86 0.96
CA GLN A 206 -0.67 10.45 1.28
C GLN A 206 -1.91 9.91 2.02
N MET A 207 -2.44 10.69 2.98
CA MET A 207 -3.66 10.34 3.72
C MET A 207 -4.89 10.24 2.83
N VAL A 208 -4.97 11.08 1.78
CA VAL A 208 -6.10 11.04 0.84
C VAL A 208 -6.02 9.85 -0.10
N PHE A 209 -4.83 9.55 -0.67
CA PHE A 209 -4.67 8.62 -1.79
C PHE A 209 -4.15 7.23 -1.41
N SER A 210 -3.63 7.04 -0.21
CA SER A 210 -3.07 5.77 0.25
C SER A 210 -3.76 5.32 1.53
N ASP A 211 -3.98 4.01 1.67
CA ASP A 211 -4.53 3.43 2.89
C ASP A 211 -3.39 3.14 3.89
N GLY A 212 -3.68 3.20 5.19
CA GLY A 212 -2.77 2.73 6.25
C GLY A 212 -1.83 3.78 6.85
N PHE A 213 -2.07 5.07 6.62
CA PHE A 213 -1.33 6.14 7.29
C PHE A 213 -2.10 6.71 8.49
N ASP A 214 -1.40 6.94 9.59
CA ASP A 214 -1.93 7.63 10.77
C ASP A 214 -2.04 9.14 10.50
N TRP A 215 -3.26 9.65 10.45
CA TRP A 215 -3.57 11.07 10.44
C TRP A 215 -3.88 11.54 11.85
N ARG A 216 -3.07 12.43 12.38
CA ARG A 216 -3.12 12.87 13.79
C ARG A 216 -3.97 14.10 14.06
N PHE A 217 -4.58 14.67 13.04
CA PHE A 217 -5.36 15.89 13.18
C PHE A 217 -6.84 15.60 12.95
N GLU A 218 -7.71 16.35 13.61
CA GLU A 218 -9.16 16.22 13.48
C GLU A 218 -9.71 16.68 12.13
N ILE A 219 -8.94 17.51 11.40
CA ILE A 219 -9.34 18.04 10.10
C ILE A 219 -9.18 16.95 9.03
N ASP A 220 -10.19 16.76 8.21
CA ASP A 220 -10.13 15.84 7.06
C ASP A 220 -8.95 16.21 6.13
N PRO A 221 -8.02 15.27 5.83
CA PRO A 221 -6.90 15.52 4.93
C PRO A 221 -7.33 15.92 3.51
N MET A 222 -8.54 15.56 3.09
CA MET A 222 -9.11 16.02 1.82
C MET A 222 -9.38 17.54 1.85
N LEU A 223 -9.93 18.07 2.94
CA LEU A 223 -10.12 19.52 3.11
C LEU A 223 -8.78 20.27 3.10
N VAL A 224 -7.79 19.76 3.84
CA VAL A 224 -6.44 20.33 3.84
C VAL A 224 -5.84 20.36 2.42
N SER A 225 -6.05 19.29 1.65
CA SER A 225 -5.58 19.21 0.26
C SER A 225 -6.29 20.21 -0.65
N ILE A 226 -7.61 20.40 -0.47
CA ILE A 226 -8.41 21.37 -1.22
C ILE A 226 -7.90 22.80 -0.94
N TRP A 227 -7.78 23.20 0.32
CA TRP A 227 -7.33 24.55 0.68
C TRP A 227 -5.89 24.84 0.23
N TYR A 228 -5.00 23.83 0.36
CA TYR A 228 -3.64 23.96 -0.16
C TYR A 228 -3.62 24.14 -1.68
N LEU A 229 -4.43 23.40 -2.41
CA LEU A 229 -4.52 23.55 -3.86
C LEU A 229 -5.26 24.83 -4.26
N CYS A 230 -6.23 25.35 -3.48
CA CYS A 230 -6.77 26.69 -3.69
C CYS A 230 -5.66 27.74 -3.68
N TYR A 231 -4.74 27.67 -2.70
CA TYR A 231 -3.59 28.58 -2.64
C TYR A 231 -2.74 28.52 -3.92
N VAL A 232 -2.46 27.32 -4.43
CA VAL A 232 -1.72 27.12 -5.70
C VAL A 232 -2.50 27.67 -6.89
N PHE A 233 -3.80 27.42 -6.94
CA PHE A 233 -4.64 27.79 -8.07
C PHE A 233 -5.00 29.27 -8.12
N PHE A 234 -4.99 29.99 -7.00
CA PHE A 234 -5.14 31.45 -7.03
C PHE A 234 -4.03 32.16 -7.81
N ASP A 235 -2.80 31.65 -7.76
CA ASP A 235 -1.72 32.20 -8.59
C ASP A 235 -1.93 31.86 -10.08
N LEU A 236 -2.43 30.67 -10.41
CA LEU A 236 -2.76 30.27 -11.78
C LEU A 236 -3.99 31.03 -12.31
N ASP A 237 -4.98 31.26 -11.45
CA ASP A 237 -6.17 32.03 -11.79
C ASP A 237 -5.84 33.48 -12.12
N ARG A 238 -4.99 34.11 -11.31
CA ARG A 238 -4.50 35.48 -11.58
C ARG A 238 -3.81 35.59 -12.94
N ASP A 239 -2.99 34.58 -13.29
CA ASP A 239 -2.15 34.64 -14.49
C ASP A 239 -2.91 34.18 -15.75
N TYR A 240 -3.88 33.29 -15.64
CA TYR A 240 -4.54 32.64 -16.80
C TYR A 240 -6.08 32.63 -16.76
N GLY A 241 -6.69 32.75 -15.57
CA GLY A 241 -8.13 32.53 -15.33
C GLY A 241 -8.48 31.04 -15.28
N THR A 242 -9.23 30.60 -14.25
CA THR A 242 -9.58 29.18 -14.04
C THR A 242 -10.31 28.56 -15.23
N GLN A 243 -11.22 29.29 -15.89
CA GLN A 243 -11.99 28.84 -17.05
C GLN A 243 -11.14 28.56 -18.29
N ASN A 244 -9.89 28.98 -18.32
CA ASN A 244 -8.98 28.76 -19.44
C ASN A 244 -8.00 27.61 -19.18
N LEU A 245 -8.03 26.99 -17.99
CA LEU A 245 -7.09 25.96 -17.61
C LEU A 245 -7.56 24.56 -18.05
N THR A 246 -6.66 23.83 -18.67
CA THR A 246 -6.76 22.38 -18.79
C THR A 246 -5.84 21.77 -17.75
N VAL A 247 -6.39 21.10 -16.74
CA VAL A 247 -5.62 20.56 -15.61
C VAL A 247 -5.32 19.09 -15.81
N CYS A 248 -4.04 18.74 -15.89
CA CYS A 248 -3.55 17.36 -15.84
C CYS A 248 -2.90 17.11 -14.49
N MET A 249 -3.60 16.43 -13.58
CA MET A 249 -3.14 16.15 -12.22
C MET A 249 -2.60 14.74 -12.10
N GLY A 250 -1.46 14.59 -11.38
CA GLY A 250 -0.88 13.30 -11.02
C GLY A 250 -1.42 12.75 -9.69
N THR A 251 -1.64 11.44 -9.63
CA THR A 251 -1.89 10.73 -8.37
C THR A 251 -0.97 9.54 -8.23
N SER A 252 -0.40 9.34 -7.03
CA SER A 252 0.30 8.12 -6.68
C SER A 252 -0.71 6.99 -6.52
N SER A 253 -0.77 6.09 -7.48
CA SER A 253 -1.80 5.05 -7.54
C SER A 253 -1.24 3.76 -8.12
N GLY A 254 -1.62 2.63 -7.53
CA GLY A 254 -1.50 1.33 -8.17
C GLY A 254 -2.71 1.04 -9.08
N ARG A 255 -2.56 0.07 -9.95
CA ARG A 255 -3.61 -0.32 -10.91
C ARG A 255 -4.94 -0.68 -10.23
N HIS A 256 -4.89 -1.24 -9.02
CA HIS A 256 -6.07 -1.72 -8.28
C HIS A 256 -6.91 -0.61 -7.64
N ASN A 257 -6.33 0.55 -7.31
CA ASN A 257 -7.02 1.67 -6.67
C ASN A 257 -7.14 2.91 -7.58
N TRP A 258 -6.78 2.75 -8.85
CA TRP A 258 -6.74 3.84 -9.83
C TRP A 258 -8.06 4.61 -9.92
N GLN A 259 -9.18 3.91 -10.15
CA GLN A 259 -10.48 4.56 -10.34
C GLN A 259 -10.89 5.37 -9.11
N LYS A 260 -10.73 4.79 -7.91
CA LYS A 260 -11.02 5.47 -6.63
C LYS A 260 -10.20 6.76 -6.48
N ASN A 261 -8.91 6.70 -6.80
CA ASN A 261 -8.02 7.85 -6.65
C ASN A 261 -8.26 8.91 -7.73
N LYS A 262 -8.59 8.52 -8.96
CA LYS A 262 -9.03 9.42 -10.03
C LYS A 262 -10.26 10.23 -9.62
N GLU A 263 -11.26 9.59 -9.05
CA GLU A 263 -12.47 10.26 -8.55
C GLU A 263 -12.16 11.23 -7.41
N LYS A 264 -11.33 10.84 -6.44
CA LYS A 264 -10.90 11.73 -5.35
C LYS A 264 -10.18 12.96 -5.87
N ALA A 265 -9.22 12.79 -6.78
CA ALA A 265 -8.46 13.89 -7.38
C ALA A 265 -9.38 14.85 -8.15
N THR A 266 -10.29 14.32 -8.94
CA THR A 266 -11.28 15.13 -9.67
C THR A 266 -12.16 15.94 -8.71
N ARG A 267 -12.67 15.32 -7.64
CA ARG A 267 -13.48 16.02 -6.61
C ARG A 267 -12.70 17.15 -5.94
N ILE A 268 -11.42 16.95 -5.67
CA ILE A 268 -10.55 17.98 -5.11
C ILE A 268 -10.48 19.19 -6.06
N ILE A 269 -10.14 19.00 -7.33
CA ILE A 269 -10.00 20.10 -8.29
C ILE A 269 -11.35 20.80 -8.54
N LEU A 270 -12.45 20.05 -8.66
CA LEU A 270 -13.79 20.63 -8.80
C LEU A 270 -14.16 21.51 -7.60
N THR A 271 -13.77 21.09 -6.40
CA THR A 271 -14.02 21.88 -5.18
C THR A 271 -13.11 23.11 -5.12
N VAL A 272 -11.86 22.99 -5.59
CA VAL A 272 -10.95 24.14 -5.72
C VAL A 272 -11.55 25.21 -6.66
N TYR A 273 -12.04 24.82 -7.83
CA TYR A 273 -12.69 25.76 -8.75
C TYR A 273 -13.93 26.41 -8.14
N ASP A 274 -14.78 25.64 -7.48
CA ASP A 274 -15.96 26.18 -6.80
C ASP A 274 -15.62 27.20 -5.71
N LEU A 275 -14.57 26.94 -4.94
CA LEU A 275 -14.12 27.89 -3.93
C LEU A 275 -13.59 29.19 -4.56
N ILE A 276 -12.78 29.10 -5.61
CA ILE A 276 -12.21 30.28 -6.25
C ILE A 276 -13.29 31.10 -6.94
N GLU A 277 -14.15 30.47 -7.75
CA GLU A 277 -15.12 31.16 -8.60
C GLU A 277 -16.37 31.61 -7.84
N ASN A 278 -16.94 30.74 -6.99
CA ASN A 278 -18.26 30.96 -6.43
C ASN A 278 -18.23 31.39 -4.95
N VAL A 279 -17.20 31.01 -4.19
CA VAL A 279 -17.12 31.36 -2.76
C VAL A 279 -16.29 32.61 -2.56
N PHE A 280 -15.09 32.66 -3.11
CA PHE A 280 -14.18 33.78 -2.94
C PHE A 280 -14.19 34.78 -4.11
N ASN A 281 -14.88 34.46 -5.21
CA ASN A 281 -14.99 35.33 -6.39
C ASN A 281 -13.62 35.91 -6.82
N HIS A 282 -12.63 35.03 -6.94
CA HIS A 282 -11.23 35.33 -7.28
C HIS A 282 -10.47 36.21 -6.25
N ASP A 283 -11.04 36.42 -5.05
CA ASP A 283 -10.40 37.16 -3.95
C ASP A 283 -9.44 36.26 -3.16
N ARG A 284 -8.17 36.24 -3.60
CA ARG A 284 -7.08 35.53 -2.92
C ARG A 284 -6.85 36.02 -1.49
N GLU A 285 -6.92 37.33 -1.26
CA GLU A 285 -6.66 37.91 0.06
C GLU A 285 -7.79 37.53 1.04
N GLY A 286 -9.03 37.56 0.60
CA GLY A 286 -10.18 37.08 1.38
C GLY A 286 -10.03 35.62 1.77
N PHE A 287 -9.53 34.76 0.84
CA PHE A 287 -9.22 33.36 1.14
C PHE A 287 -8.11 33.24 2.20
N LEU A 288 -7.01 33.98 2.08
CA LEU A 288 -5.88 33.90 3.03
C LEU A 288 -6.21 34.44 4.42
N GLN A 289 -7.16 35.38 4.53
CA GLN A 289 -7.63 35.93 5.79
C GLN A 289 -8.71 35.09 6.45
N SER A 290 -9.28 34.12 5.75
CA SER A 290 -10.33 33.25 6.29
C SER A 290 -9.79 32.37 7.42
N THR A 291 -10.57 32.29 8.49
CA THR A 291 -10.31 31.39 9.60
C THR A 291 -10.58 29.93 9.22
N LEU A 292 -9.98 29.00 9.95
CA LEU A 292 -10.22 27.56 9.77
C LEU A 292 -11.71 27.22 9.84
N ASP A 293 -12.45 27.84 10.76
CA ASP A 293 -13.89 27.56 10.94
C ASP A 293 -14.72 28.11 9.79
N GLU A 294 -14.34 29.25 9.23
CA GLU A 294 -14.95 29.80 8.02
C GLU A 294 -14.68 28.91 6.82
N LEU A 295 -13.43 28.49 6.61
CA LEU A 295 -13.08 27.58 5.53
C LEU A 295 -13.84 26.24 5.63
N LYS A 296 -13.95 25.66 6.83
CA LYS A 296 -14.78 24.46 7.06
C LYS A 296 -16.25 24.67 6.69
N ARG A 297 -16.80 25.84 7.04
CA ARG A 297 -18.21 26.17 6.80
C ARG A 297 -18.53 26.36 5.31
N VAL A 298 -17.61 27.00 4.55
CA VAL A 298 -17.85 27.34 3.14
C VAL A 298 -17.42 26.25 2.16
N THR A 299 -16.59 25.29 2.61
CA THR A 299 -16.10 24.23 1.73
C THR A 299 -17.11 23.09 1.62
N ALA A 300 -17.82 23.02 0.51
CA ALA A 300 -18.69 21.89 0.17
C ALA A 300 -17.98 21.01 -0.87
N ILE A 301 -17.52 19.81 -0.46
CA ILE A 301 -16.81 18.90 -1.37
C ILE A 301 -17.73 18.47 -2.52
N LYS A 302 -17.36 18.82 -3.74
CA LYS A 302 -18.15 18.51 -4.95
C LYS A 302 -18.17 17.02 -5.23
N ALA A 303 -19.34 16.54 -5.70
CA ALA A 303 -19.47 15.18 -6.17
C ALA A 303 -18.74 15.00 -7.52
N PHE A 304 -18.16 13.81 -7.72
CA PHE A 304 -17.64 13.45 -9.03
C PHE A 304 -18.79 13.19 -10.01
N THR A 305 -18.78 13.86 -11.17
CA THR A 305 -19.56 13.50 -12.34
C THR A 305 -18.66 13.61 -13.56
N GLN A 306 -18.86 12.73 -14.53
CA GLN A 306 -18.05 12.76 -15.76
C GLN A 306 -18.23 14.07 -16.52
N THR A 307 -19.46 14.57 -16.60
CA THR A 307 -19.79 15.86 -17.23
C THR A 307 -19.04 17.01 -16.57
N ALA A 308 -19.10 17.14 -15.23
CA ALA A 308 -18.40 18.23 -14.54
C ALA A 308 -16.87 18.15 -14.73
N LYS A 309 -16.31 16.94 -14.79
CA LYS A 309 -14.89 16.73 -15.08
C LYS A 309 -14.53 17.20 -16.50
N ASP A 310 -15.34 16.84 -17.48
CA ASP A 310 -15.10 17.16 -18.90
C ASP A 310 -15.32 18.65 -19.17
N ASP A 311 -16.39 19.25 -18.62
CA ASP A 311 -16.69 20.68 -18.75
C ASP A 311 -15.57 21.56 -18.17
N ASN A 312 -14.95 21.13 -17.07
CA ASN A 312 -13.82 21.82 -16.44
C ASN A 312 -12.44 21.35 -16.96
N GLN A 313 -12.39 20.53 -17.99
CA GLN A 313 -11.16 20.04 -18.62
C GLN A 313 -10.15 19.46 -17.60
N ILE A 314 -10.64 18.63 -16.66
CA ILE A 314 -9.82 18.00 -15.62
C ILE A 314 -9.43 16.59 -16.06
N PHE A 315 -8.14 16.32 -16.16
CA PHE A 315 -7.58 15.03 -16.51
C PHE A 315 -6.70 14.54 -15.35
N VAL A 316 -6.87 13.28 -14.95
CA VAL A 316 -6.10 12.69 -13.86
C VAL A 316 -5.34 11.49 -14.40
N PHE A 317 -4.05 11.41 -14.08
CA PHE A 317 -3.14 10.35 -14.54
C PHE A 317 -2.38 9.72 -13.36
N PRO A 318 -2.02 8.43 -13.44
CA PRO A 318 -1.03 7.88 -12.53
C PRO A 318 0.31 8.60 -12.71
N GLU A 319 0.97 8.98 -11.62
CA GLU A 319 2.31 9.58 -11.67
C GLU A 319 3.31 8.68 -12.39
N ALA A 320 3.19 7.38 -12.17
CA ALA A 320 3.99 6.38 -12.86
C ALA A 320 3.86 6.42 -14.40
N TYR A 321 2.71 6.85 -14.94
CA TYR A 321 2.53 7.10 -16.38
C TYR A 321 3.11 8.45 -16.79
N ALA A 322 2.82 9.50 -16.04
CA ALA A 322 3.29 10.84 -16.33
C ALA A 322 4.82 10.91 -16.42
N ASN A 323 5.51 10.22 -15.53
CA ASN A 323 6.97 10.17 -15.49
C ASN A 323 7.63 9.60 -16.77
N LEU A 324 6.90 8.81 -17.54
CA LEU A 324 7.41 8.25 -18.81
C LEU A 324 7.41 9.28 -19.94
N ASN A 325 6.43 10.18 -19.96
CA ASN A 325 6.13 11.02 -21.11
C ASN A 325 7.31 11.87 -21.61
N PRO A 326 8.14 12.49 -20.73
CA PRO A 326 9.26 13.30 -21.21
C PRO A 326 10.25 12.51 -22.06
N LEU A 327 10.51 11.25 -21.73
CA LEU A 327 11.41 10.38 -22.51
C LEU A 327 10.68 9.64 -23.65
N ALA A 328 9.43 9.25 -23.44
CA ALA A 328 8.61 8.55 -24.43
C ALA A 328 8.40 9.41 -25.68
N LYS A 329 8.05 10.68 -25.50
CA LYS A 329 7.87 11.63 -26.61
C LYS A 329 9.15 11.87 -27.41
N GLN A 330 10.31 11.65 -26.80
CA GLN A 330 11.63 11.76 -27.45
C GLN A 330 12.10 10.45 -28.09
N LYS A 331 11.34 9.36 -27.96
CA LYS A 331 11.71 8.01 -28.43
C LYS A 331 13.07 7.54 -27.86
N ARG A 332 13.37 7.88 -26.59
CA ARG A 332 14.65 7.57 -25.92
C ARG A 332 14.69 6.18 -25.31
N PHE A 333 13.61 5.43 -25.35
CA PHE A 333 13.59 4.06 -24.85
C PHE A 333 14.02 3.08 -25.94
N GLY A 334 14.84 2.10 -25.56
CA GLY A 334 15.13 0.95 -26.39
C GLY A 334 13.90 0.07 -26.58
N ALA A 335 13.80 -0.59 -27.74
CA ALA A 335 12.75 -1.56 -27.99
C ALA A 335 12.73 -2.64 -26.89
N GLY A 336 11.56 -2.98 -26.37
CA GLY A 336 11.36 -4.02 -25.36
C GLY A 336 10.84 -3.50 -24.03
N VAL A 337 11.04 -4.30 -22.96
CA VAL A 337 10.57 -3.99 -21.60
C VAL A 337 11.51 -3.01 -20.92
N ASN A 338 10.98 -1.95 -20.36
CA ASN A 338 11.70 -0.94 -19.62
C ASN A 338 11.01 -0.71 -18.26
N ALA A 339 11.72 -0.09 -17.31
CA ALA A 339 11.17 0.27 -16.00
C ALA A 339 11.43 1.74 -15.69
N VAL A 340 10.49 2.37 -14.98
CA VAL A 340 10.68 3.67 -14.32
C VAL A 340 10.50 3.50 -12.83
N VAL A 341 11.37 4.12 -12.05
CA VAL A 341 11.29 4.24 -10.60
C VAL A 341 11.32 5.72 -10.24
N ASP A 342 10.17 6.24 -9.84
CA ASP A 342 10.02 7.59 -9.32
C ASP A 342 10.11 7.56 -7.81
N ILE A 343 11.19 8.11 -7.26
CA ILE A 343 11.41 8.16 -5.82
C ILE A 343 10.92 9.51 -5.30
N GLY A 344 9.68 9.51 -4.81
CA GLY A 344 9.06 10.68 -4.18
C GLY A 344 9.43 10.82 -2.69
N GLY A 345 8.82 11.81 -2.03
CA GLY A 345 8.98 12.02 -0.59
C GLY A 345 8.30 10.95 0.25
N GLY A 346 7.07 10.63 -0.05
CA GLY A 346 6.24 9.67 0.69
C GLY A 346 6.16 8.29 0.04
N THR A 347 6.17 8.24 -1.30
CA THR A 347 5.99 7.02 -2.09
C THR A 347 7.14 6.84 -3.08
N THR A 348 7.31 5.61 -3.54
CA THR A 348 8.06 5.29 -4.75
C THR A 348 7.09 4.65 -5.74
N ASP A 349 6.99 5.24 -6.92
CA ASP A 349 6.12 4.80 -7.99
C ASP A 349 6.94 4.02 -9.02
N ILE A 350 6.49 2.80 -9.33
CA ILE A 350 7.19 1.88 -10.23
C ILE A 350 6.27 1.58 -11.40
N SER A 351 6.76 1.76 -12.62
CA SER A 351 6.05 1.31 -13.81
C SER A 351 6.93 0.46 -14.71
N ILE A 352 6.32 -0.56 -15.28
CA ILE A 352 6.90 -1.42 -16.30
C ILE A 352 6.14 -1.16 -17.60
N PHE A 353 6.86 -0.89 -18.65
CA PHE A 353 6.30 -0.49 -19.93
C PHE A 353 7.09 -1.07 -21.10
N VAL A 354 6.50 -1.01 -22.28
CA VAL A 354 7.11 -1.42 -23.53
C VAL A 354 7.14 -0.22 -24.47
N ALA A 355 8.26 -0.03 -25.12
CA ALA A 355 8.42 0.97 -26.19
C ALA A 355 8.53 0.24 -27.53
N PRO A 356 7.41 0.09 -28.28
CA PRO A 356 7.46 -0.47 -29.63
C PRO A 356 8.18 0.48 -30.58
N MET A 357 8.85 -0.04 -31.60
CA MET A 357 9.49 0.81 -32.60
C MET A 357 8.47 1.65 -33.35
N GLY A 358 8.57 2.98 -33.25
CA GLY A 358 7.70 3.92 -33.97
C GLY A 358 6.30 4.14 -33.39
N GLU A 359 5.92 3.42 -32.35
CA GLU A 359 4.61 3.54 -31.69
C GLU A 359 4.69 4.26 -30.34
N GLU A 360 3.53 4.53 -29.75
CA GLU A 360 3.43 5.06 -28.40
C GLU A 360 3.82 4.01 -27.36
N VAL A 361 4.43 4.47 -26.26
CA VAL A 361 4.75 3.64 -25.11
C VAL A 361 3.47 3.00 -24.55
N LYS A 362 3.53 1.70 -24.29
CA LYS A 362 2.43 0.93 -23.71
C LYS A 362 2.80 0.51 -22.30
N ILE A 363 1.94 0.79 -21.33
CA ILE A 363 2.17 0.42 -19.93
C ILE A 363 1.69 -1.01 -19.70
N PHE A 364 2.57 -1.81 -19.13
CA PHE A 364 2.28 -3.18 -18.77
C PHE A 364 1.70 -3.28 -17.35
N ASP A 365 2.39 -2.70 -16.38
CA ASP A 365 1.94 -2.64 -14.99
C ASP A 365 2.54 -1.42 -14.27
N TYR A 366 1.85 -0.94 -13.23
CA TYR A 366 2.35 0.13 -12.38
C TYR A 366 1.87 -0.06 -10.96
N GLU A 367 2.70 0.36 -9.99
CA GLU A 367 2.41 0.26 -8.57
C GLU A 367 3.03 1.43 -7.82
N SER A 368 2.36 1.94 -6.80
CA SER A 368 2.88 2.91 -5.84
C SER A 368 3.12 2.19 -4.51
N ILE A 369 4.30 2.35 -3.96
CA ILE A 369 4.67 1.77 -2.66
C ILE A 369 4.98 2.87 -1.64
N PRO A 370 4.64 2.69 -0.35
CA PRO A 370 4.83 3.71 0.70
C PRO A 370 6.29 3.77 1.21
N TYR A 371 7.25 3.71 0.30
CA TYR A 371 8.69 3.72 0.60
C TYR A 371 9.40 4.85 -0.15
N GLY A 372 8.99 6.10 0.09
CA GLY A 372 9.71 7.27 -0.38
C GLY A 372 10.84 7.69 0.58
N VAL A 373 11.39 8.89 0.38
CA VAL A 373 12.52 9.44 1.18
C VAL A 373 12.23 9.42 2.68
N ASN A 374 11.00 9.74 3.11
CA ASN A 374 10.59 9.71 4.53
C ASN A 374 10.78 8.34 5.18
N ALA A 375 10.44 7.27 4.47
CA ALA A 375 10.62 5.90 4.95
C ALA A 375 12.11 5.54 5.00
N ILE A 376 12.90 6.02 4.02
CA ILE A 376 14.35 5.81 3.98
C ILE A 376 15.04 6.44 5.17
N GLU A 377 14.64 7.66 5.55
CA GLU A 377 15.19 8.35 6.73
C GLU A 377 14.85 7.62 8.03
N LYS A 378 13.66 7.02 8.11
CA LYS A 378 13.16 6.33 9.29
C LYS A 378 13.64 4.87 9.41
N GLU A 379 13.61 4.12 8.32
CA GLU A 379 13.80 2.66 8.27
C GLU A 379 15.12 2.25 7.60
N GLY A 380 15.78 3.21 6.95
CA GLY A 380 17.03 3.03 6.25
C GLY A 380 16.89 2.56 4.79
N ARG A 381 17.97 2.72 4.02
CA ARG A 381 18.02 2.43 2.58
C ARG A 381 17.75 0.96 2.22
N LYS A 382 18.10 0.02 3.11
CA LYS A 382 17.91 -1.41 2.87
C LYS A 382 16.44 -1.79 2.72
N ALA A 383 15.56 -1.21 3.56
CA ALA A 383 14.12 -1.46 3.49
C ALA A 383 13.53 -0.95 2.17
N HIS A 384 13.92 0.24 1.73
CA HIS A 384 13.54 0.80 0.44
C HIS A 384 13.98 -0.10 -0.73
N PHE A 385 15.25 -0.49 -0.76
CA PHE A 385 15.77 -1.37 -1.81
C PHE A 385 15.03 -2.69 -1.89
N TYR A 386 14.78 -3.32 -0.74
CA TYR A 386 14.03 -4.57 -0.67
C TYR A 386 12.59 -4.39 -1.19
N ALA A 387 11.94 -3.30 -0.81
CA ALA A 387 10.58 -2.99 -1.26
C ALA A 387 10.52 -2.81 -2.78
N VAL A 388 11.42 -2.03 -3.38
CA VAL A 388 11.48 -1.82 -4.84
C VAL A 388 11.83 -3.13 -5.56
N GLU A 389 12.87 -3.85 -5.10
CA GLU A 389 13.32 -5.12 -5.68
C GLU A 389 12.19 -6.16 -5.69
N SER A 390 11.49 -6.33 -4.57
CA SER A 390 10.38 -7.27 -4.48
C SER A 390 9.24 -6.97 -5.47
N ARG A 391 9.06 -5.72 -5.86
CA ARG A 391 8.06 -5.32 -6.87
C ARG A 391 8.53 -5.60 -8.28
N ILE A 392 9.78 -5.26 -8.61
CA ILE A 392 10.40 -5.54 -9.90
C ILE A 392 10.45 -7.06 -10.13
N ASP A 393 10.86 -7.84 -9.13
CA ASP A 393 10.87 -9.31 -9.19
C ASP A 393 9.46 -9.88 -9.41
N ARG A 394 8.44 -9.31 -8.77
CA ARG A 394 7.05 -9.72 -8.97
C ARG A 394 6.61 -9.51 -10.41
N PHE A 395 6.94 -8.38 -11.02
CA PHE A 395 6.67 -8.12 -12.44
C PHE A 395 7.39 -9.11 -13.34
N SER A 396 8.68 -9.31 -13.08
CA SER A 396 9.50 -10.28 -13.83
C SER A 396 8.95 -11.70 -13.74
N MET A 397 8.54 -12.14 -12.54
CA MET A 397 7.93 -13.46 -12.34
C MET A 397 6.57 -13.59 -13.05
N LYS A 398 5.73 -12.55 -13.02
CA LYS A 398 4.45 -12.54 -13.74
C LYS A 398 4.67 -12.68 -15.24
N ILE A 399 5.62 -11.94 -15.81
CA ILE A 399 5.98 -12.02 -17.22
C ILE A 399 6.47 -13.43 -17.56
N THR A 400 7.39 -13.99 -16.78
CA THR A 400 7.94 -15.32 -17.01
C THR A 400 6.89 -16.42 -16.93
N LYS A 401 6.02 -16.38 -15.91
CA LYS A 401 4.92 -17.36 -15.78
C LYS A 401 3.95 -17.31 -16.95
N HIS A 402 3.60 -16.11 -17.38
CA HIS A 402 2.69 -15.98 -18.52
C HIS A 402 3.37 -16.43 -19.82
N ALA A 403 4.64 -16.10 -20.03
CA ALA A 403 5.40 -16.61 -21.18
C ALA A 403 5.37 -18.14 -21.25
N GLN A 404 5.57 -18.81 -20.12
CA GLN A 404 5.48 -20.27 -20.02
C GLN A 404 4.09 -20.80 -20.35
N SER A 405 3.02 -20.11 -19.89
CA SER A 405 1.63 -20.51 -20.16
C SER A 405 1.23 -20.42 -21.63
N VAL A 406 1.91 -19.58 -22.42
CA VAL A 406 1.70 -19.44 -23.88
C VAL A 406 2.77 -20.16 -24.70
N GLY A 407 3.57 -21.04 -24.08
CA GLY A 407 4.53 -21.91 -24.77
C GLY A 407 5.87 -21.26 -25.11
N VAL A 408 6.16 -20.06 -24.58
CA VAL A 408 7.48 -19.42 -24.74
C VAL A 408 8.49 -20.09 -23.82
N LYS A 409 9.64 -20.47 -24.38
CA LYS A 409 10.70 -21.12 -23.60
C LYS A 409 11.23 -20.19 -22.50
N GLN A 410 11.56 -20.75 -21.35
CA GLN A 410 12.03 -19.98 -20.19
C GLN A 410 13.25 -19.08 -20.52
N VAL A 411 14.16 -19.56 -21.37
CA VAL A 411 15.34 -18.80 -21.81
C VAL A 411 14.92 -17.54 -22.58
N GLU A 412 13.91 -17.63 -23.44
CA GLU A 412 13.37 -16.51 -24.20
C GLU A 412 12.61 -15.55 -23.30
N ALA A 413 11.78 -16.07 -22.38
CA ALA A 413 11.08 -15.28 -21.37
C ALA A 413 12.07 -14.49 -20.49
N THR A 414 13.17 -15.10 -20.09
CA THR A 414 14.24 -14.43 -19.33
C THR A 414 14.93 -13.35 -20.15
N ARG A 415 15.14 -13.55 -21.46
CA ARG A 415 15.72 -12.52 -22.35
C ARG A 415 14.84 -11.28 -22.48
N ILE A 416 13.51 -11.43 -22.38
CA ILE A 416 12.54 -10.31 -22.45
C ILE A 416 12.78 -9.30 -21.32
N VAL A 417 13.16 -9.75 -20.12
CA VAL A 417 13.39 -8.91 -18.94
C VAL A 417 14.86 -8.67 -18.58
N ASN A 418 15.82 -9.29 -19.29
CA ASN A 418 17.24 -9.13 -18.99
C ASN A 418 17.87 -7.95 -19.74
N LYS A 419 18.81 -7.26 -19.06
CA LYS A 419 19.62 -6.15 -19.60
C LYS A 419 18.75 -5.04 -20.20
N ARG A 420 17.81 -4.54 -19.41
CA ARG A 420 16.90 -3.47 -19.80
C ARG A 420 17.22 -2.18 -19.05
N PRO A 421 16.92 -1.03 -19.64
CA PRO A 421 17.06 0.24 -18.96
C PRO A 421 16.10 0.37 -17.79
N ILE A 422 16.59 0.95 -16.71
CA ILE A 422 15.77 1.45 -15.61
C ILE A 422 15.98 2.95 -15.48
N VAL A 423 14.89 3.69 -15.53
CA VAL A 423 14.90 5.15 -15.44
C VAL A 423 14.60 5.55 -14.01
N PHE A 424 15.45 6.38 -13.43
CA PHE A 424 15.21 6.99 -12.13
C PHE A 424 14.77 8.44 -12.27
N THR A 425 13.71 8.80 -11.54
CA THR A 425 13.13 10.14 -11.50
C THR A 425 12.63 10.46 -10.09
N GLY A 426 12.06 11.65 -9.89
CA GLY A 426 11.62 12.15 -8.59
C GLY A 426 12.73 12.77 -7.76
N GLY A 427 12.33 13.51 -6.71
CA GLY A 427 13.28 14.22 -5.83
C GLY A 427 14.26 13.30 -5.12
N GLY A 428 13.82 12.10 -4.72
CA GLY A 428 14.69 11.10 -4.08
C GLY A 428 15.74 10.53 -5.02
N SER A 429 15.51 10.54 -6.33
CA SER A 429 16.48 10.09 -7.32
C SER A 429 17.71 11.02 -7.42
N MET A 430 17.62 12.23 -6.88
CA MET A 430 18.78 13.14 -6.76
C MET A 430 19.84 12.59 -5.79
N ILE A 431 19.45 11.71 -4.87
CA ILE A 431 20.35 10.97 -3.98
C ILE A 431 20.95 9.83 -4.79
N THR A 432 22.23 9.99 -5.21
CA THR A 432 22.91 9.05 -6.13
C THR A 432 22.86 7.60 -5.64
N GLU A 433 22.99 7.40 -4.34
CA GLU A 433 23.03 6.06 -3.72
C GLU A 433 21.69 5.31 -3.78
N LEU A 434 20.59 6.00 -4.09
CA LEU A 434 19.28 5.37 -4.28
C LEU A 434 19.09 4.81 -5.69
N ARG A 435 19.94 5.19 -6.62
CA ARG A 435 19.93 4.67 -7.99
C ARG A 435 20.83 3.46 -8.09
N ARG A 436 20.25 2.28 -8.29
CA ARG A 436 21.01 1.03 -8.47
C ARG A 436 20.35 0.12 -9.50
N PRO A 437 21.11 -0.80 -10.12
CA PRO A 437 20.54 -1.84 -10.95
C PRO A 437 19.68 -2.80 -10.10
N TYR A 438 18.69 -3.40 -10.74
CA TYR A 438 17.86 -4.48 -10.20
C TYR A 438 17.90 -5.68 -11.15
N VAL A 439 17.47 -6.85 -10.67
CA VAL A 439 17.46 -8.07 -11.49
C VAL A 439 16.71 -7.83 -12.81
N GLY A 440 17.40 -8.05 -13.92
CA GLY A 440 16.86 -7.83 -15.27
C GLY A 440 16.94 -6.37 -15.77
N PHE A 441 17.27 -5.41 -14.92
CA PHE A 441 17.36 -3.99 -15.26
C PHE A 441 18.71 -3.44 -14.83
N THR A 442 19.67 -3.45 -15.73
CA THR A 442 21.08 -3.15 -15.42
C THR A 442 21.54 -1.78 -15.89
N ASP A 443 20.93 -1.25 -16.95
CA ASP A 443 21.30 0.05 -17.49
C ASP A 443 20.52 1.15 -16.79
N ILE A 444 21.22 2.01 -16.05
CA ILE A 444 20.63 3.09 -15.27
C ILE A 444 20.60 4.37 -16.10
N ILE A 445 19.40 4.93 -16.25
CA ILE A 445 19.17 6.24 -16.87
C ILE A 445 18.65 7.19 -15.78
N HIS A 446 19.28 8.33 -15.61
CA HIS A 446 18.79 9.40 -14.75
C HIS A 446 18.25 10.54 -15.60
N MET A 447 16.99 10.94 -15.37
CA MET A 447 16.39 12.08 -16.06
C MET A 447 17.15 13.37 -15.72
N GLY A 448 17.85 13.93 -16.65
CA GLY A 448 18.65 15.12 -16.47
C GLY A 448 18.76 15.91 -17.77
N LYS A 449 19.99 16.13 -18.23
CA LYS A 449 20.30 16.89 -19.46
C LYS A 449 19.52 16.41 -20.69
N ALA A 450 19.20 15.11 -20.80
CA ALA A 450 18.48 14.56 -21.92
C ALA A 450 17.11 15.19 -22.14
N VAL A 451 16.40 15.58 -21.10
CA VAL A 451 15.08 16.20 -21.18
C VAL A 451 15.19 17.69 -21.51
N SER A 452 16.09 18.41 -20.85
CA SER A 452 16.23 19.87 -21.04
C SER A 452 16.63 20.26 -22.46
N ASN A 453 17.35 19.40 -23.19
CA ASN A 453 17.81 19.69 -24.55
C ASN A 453 16.76 19.45 -25.64
N ASN A 454 15.64 18.82 -25.33
CA ASN A 454 14.63 18.39 -26.31
C ASN A 454 13.27 19.06 -26.15
N TYR A 455 13.10 19.90 -25.15
CA TYR A 455 11.91 20.71 -24.94
C TYR A 455 12.31 22.18 -24.86
N SER A 456 11.48 23.05 -25.43
CA SER A 456 11.61 24.49 -25.23
C SER A 456 11.12 24.83 -23.81
N ILE A 457 12.03 24.81 -22.84
CA ILE A 457 11.74 25.09 -21.44
C ILE A 457 12.29 26.47 -21.09
N ASP A 458 11.43 27.30 -20.52
CA ASP A 458 11.85 28.59 -19.99
C ASP A 458 12.76 28.39 -18.78
N ASP A 459 13.74 29.26 -18.59
CA ASP A 459 14.76 29.12 -17.57
C ASP A 459 15.56 27.80 -17.64
N ALA A 460 15.80 27.29 -18.85
CA ALA A 460 16.38 25.95 -19.08
C ALA A 460 17.66 25.68 -18.29
N ILE A 461 18.52 26.69 -18.11
CA ILE A 461 19.79 26.57 -17.34
C ILE A 461 19.50 26.31 -15.87
N GLU A 462 18.55 27.06 -15.27
CA GLU A 462 18.16 26.93 -13.86
C GLU A 462 17.42 25.60 -13.59
N VAL A 463 16.62 25.16 -14.56
CA VAL A 463 15.79 23.96 -14.50
C VAL A 463 16.61 22.68 -14.72
N ALA A 464 17.67 22.72 -15.53
CA ALA A 464 18.43 21.52 -15.98
C ALA A 464 18.87 20.60 -14.84
N GLY A 465 19.39 21.17 -13.74
CA GLY A 465 19.78 20.39 -12.55
C GLY A 465 18.61 19.84 -11.72
N LYS A 466 17.38 20.31 -11.97
CA LYS A 466 16.17 19.97 -11.20
C LYS A 466 15.20 19.07 -11.99
N ILE A 467 15.51 18.77 -13.25
CA ILE A 467 14.63 17.99 -14.13
C ILE A 467 14.14 16.66 -13.51
N PRO A 468 14.97 15.86 -12.84
CA PRO A 468 14.46 14.62 -12.23
C PRO A 468 13.33 14.87 -11.24
N MET A 469 13.38 15.97 -10.50
CA MET A 469 12.36 16.37 -9.52
C MET A 469 11.11 16.97 -10.21
N LEU A 470 11.27 17.63 -11.36
CA LEU A 470 10.23 18.33 -12.09
C LEU A 470 9.59 17.47 -13.19
N SER A 471 10.13 16.29 -13.45
CA SER A 471 9.75 15.41 -14.58
C SER A 471 8.28 14.99 -14.56
N THR A 472 7.70 14.76 -13.38
CA THR A 472 6.28 14.40 -13.24
C THR A 472 5.38 15.54 -13.74
N ALA A 473 5.64 16.78 -13.29
CA ALA A 473 4.87 17.94 -13.72
C ALA A 473 4.99 18.17 -15.25
N LEU A 474 6.20 18.08 -15.80
CA LEU A 474 6.41 18.14 -17.25
C LEU A 474 5.67 17.00 -17.96
N GLY A 475 5.78 15.78 -17.46
CA GLY A 475 5.11 14.61 -18.03
C GLY A 475 3.60 14.75 -18.05
N LEU A 476 3.00 15.34 -17.02
CA LEU A 476 1.59 15.65 -16.94
C LEU A 476 1.19 16.71 -17.97
N ALA A 477 1.98 17.77 -18.12
CA ALA A 477 1.75 18.76 -19.18
C ALA A 477 1.83 18.15 -20.59
N LEU A 478 2.64 17.10 -20.77
CA LEU A 478 2.77 16.36 -22.03
C LEU A 478 1.65 15.33 -22.26
N CYS A 479 0.85 14.97 -21.25
CA CYS A 479 -0.29 14.05 -21.41
C CYS A 479 -1.30 14.61 -22.39
N GLY A 480 -1.93 13.74 -23.20
CA GLY A 480 -3.04 14.13 -24.07
C GLY A 480 -4.31 14.45 -23.27
N SER A 481 -5.33 14.92 -23.99
CA SER A 481 -6.68 15.09 -23.42
C SER A 481 -7.39 13.75 -23.21
N ASP A 482 -6.95 12.68 -23.87
CA ASP A 482 -7.54 11.36 -23.74
C ASP A 482 -6.98 10.69 -22.48
N ALA A 483 -7.90 10.44 -21.55
CA ALA A 483 -7.59 9.91 -20.22
C ALA A 483 -7.30 8.41 -20.21
N ASP A 484 -7.24 7.75 -21.34
CA ASP A 484 -6.98 6.32 -21.40
C ASP A 484 -5.47 6.05 -21.32
N ILE A 485 -5.10 5.48 -20.17
CA ILE A 485 -3.75 4.98 -19.97
C ILE A 485 -3.57 3.81 -20.94
N PRO A 486 -2.54 3.81 -21.80
CA PRO A 486 -2.33 2.76 -22.79
C PRO A 486 -1.87 1.46 -22.14
N LEU A 487 -2.77 0.84 -21.38
CA LEU A 487 -2.54 -0.44 -20.72
C LEU A 487 -2.60 -1.58 -21.71
N ILE A 488 -1.64 -2.50 -21.61
CA ILE A 488 -1.64 -3.71 -22.43
C ILE A 488 -1.78 -4.97 -21.57
N THR A 489 -2.31 -6.02 -22.20
CA THR A 489 -2.36 -7.37 -21.62
C THR A 489 -1.02 -8.08 -21.77
N TYR A 490 -0.83 -9.17 -21.03
CA TYR A 490 0.34 -10.05 -21.18
C TYR A 490 0.49 -10.56 -22.61
N SER A 491 -0.61 -10.99 -23.25
CA SER A 491 -0.57 -11.48 -24.63
C SER A 491 -0.05 -10.42 -25.57
N LYS A 492 -0.54 -9.19 -25.47
CA LYS A 492 -0.08 -8.08 -26.32
C LYS A 492 1.38 -7.70 -26.03
N LEU A 493 1.83 -7.78 -24.77
CA LEU A 493 3.24 -7.61 -24.42
C LEU A 493 4.12 -8.59 -25.20
N PHE A 494 3.75 -9.87 -25.26
CA PHE A 494 4.55 -10.89 -25.97
C PHE A 494 4.54 -10.71 -27.49
N GLU A 495 3.42 -10.29 -28.06
CA GLU A 495 3.35 -9.92 -29.48
C GLU A 495 4.35 -8.80 -29.80
N ILE A 496 4.29 -7.68 -29.07
CA ILE A 496 5.18 -6.53 -29.27
C ILE A 496 6.65 -6.93 -29.12
N VAL A 497 6.96 -7.73 -28.11
CA VAL A 497 8.33 -8.17 -27.85
C VAL A 497 8.81 -9.15 -28.93
N ALA A 498 7.96 -10.08 -29.37
CA ALA A 498 8.28 -11.01 -30.44
C ALA A 498 8.54 -10.26 -31.78
N GLU A 499 7.73 -9.26 -32.11
CA GLU A 499 7.93 -8.41 -33.27
C GLU A 499 9.27 -7.66 -33.19
N ALA A 500 9.60 -7.08 -32.01
CA ALA A 500 10.86 -6.40 -31.78
C ALA A 500 12.09 -7.32 -31.92
N PHE A 501 11.95 -8.61 -31.62
CA PHE A 501 13.03 -9.59 -31.78
C PHE A 501 13.10 -10.20 -33.17
N SER A 502 11.97 -10.36 -33.86
CA SER A 502 11.95 -10.90 -35.23
C SER A 502 12.51 -9.92 -36.28
N GLY A 503 12.32 -8.61 -36.08
CA GLY A 503 12.89 -7.56 -36.95
C GLY A 503 14.41 -7.35 -36.77
N LYS A 504 15.05 -7.95 -35.79
CA LYS A 504 16.47 -7.72 -35.46
C LYS A 504 17.46 -8.68 -36.09
N SER A 505 17.03 -9.60 -36.95
CA SER A 505 18.01 -10.50 -37.61
C SER A 505 18.84 -9.82 -38.71
N GLU A 506 18.49 -8.59 -39.13
CA GLU A 506 19.21 -7.88 -40.19
C GLU A 506 19.88 -6.55 -39.80
N GLU A 507 19.59 -5.97 -38.60
CA GLU A 507 20.11 -4.63 -38.24
C GLU A 507 20.92 -4.55 -36.94
N THR A 508 21.36 -5.67 -36.36
CA THR A 508 22.05 -5.69 -35.06
C THR A 508 23.50 -5.19 -35.08
N GLU A 509 24.06 -4.85 -36.23
CA GLU A 509 25.42 -4.26 -36.28
C GLU A 509 25.45 -2.72 -36.17
N HIS A 510 24.32 -2.01 -36.33
CA HIS A 510 24.31 -0.54 -36.28
C HIS A 510 23.72 0.09 -35.01
N ALA A 511 23.13 -0.68 -34.09
CA ALA A 511 22.51 -0.13 -32.87
C ALA A 511 23.49 0.07 -31.70
N ALA A 512 24.74 -0.42 -31.84
CA ALA A 512 25.80 -0.21 -30.83
C ALA A 512 26.46 1.18 -30.93
N ASP A 513 26.19 1.93 -31.98
CA ASP A 513 26.87 3.21 -32.28
C ASP A 513 26.04 4.46 -31.90
N TYR A 514 24.86 4.29 -31.29
CA TYR A 514 24.14 5.42 -30.73
C TYR A 514 24.57 5.67 -29.29
N GLY A 515 25.68 6.34 -29.16
CA GLY A 515 26.21 7.17 -28.06
C GLY A 515 25.47 7.19 -26.72
N LEU A 516 25.28 6.03 -26.08
CA LEU A 516 24.87 5.94 -24.67
C LEU A 516 26.08 6.02 -23.71
N ALA A 517 27.29 6.20 -24.23
CA ALA A 517 28.50 6.29 -23.42
C ALA A 517 28.77 7.68 -22.81
N ASP A 518 28.04 8.72 -23.21
CA ASP A 518 28.26 10.11 -22.79
C ASP A 518 27.02 10.78 -22.14
N LEU A 519 26.17 10.00 -21.43
CA LEU A 519 25.07 10.58 -20.65
C LEU A 519 25.23 10.28 -19.15
#